data_6ab9f13e73e35173408054121ed9ad84
#
_entry.id   6ab9f13e73e35173408054121ed9ad84
#
_cell.length_a   1.000
_cell.length_b   1.000
_cell.length_c   1.000
_cell.angle_alpha   90.00
_cell.angle_beta   90.00
_cell.angle_gamma   90.00
#
_symmetry.space_group_name_H-M   'P 1'
#
loop_
_entity.id
_entity.type
_entity.pdbx_description
1 polymer ?
#
loop_
_entity_poly.entity_id
_entity_poly.type
_entity_poly.pdbx_seq_one_letter_code
_entity_poly.pdbx_strand_id
1 'polypeptide(L)'
;MNFLKKCICVVMTLAMASSVALTSYAATPAANTTSTSASTTAKKTVAPTKVTLNKTSATLVKGKTLTLKATLTPSNASTKFTWSSSDKSVATVDSSGKVKAVKKGTATITVKTSNNKKATCKITVITQNEALENEVIKLVNAERTKRGLSKLTTNSKMASASDKRAKEISTKFSHTRPNGKSCFTVFAEYGIKTGYAGENIAYNYSSAAKDVVNMWMNSKGHRDNILNPKFKTIGVGLYVKDGRYNWVQLFNS
;
A
#
# COMPACT_ATOMS: atom_id res chain seq x y z
N MET A 1 -4.16 45.61 7.52
CA MET A 1 -4.02 45.44 9.01
C MET A 1 -3.20 44.17 9.23
N ASN A 2 -1.92 44.38 9.57
CA ASN A 2 -0.91 43.31 9.73
C ASN A 2 -1.08 42.61 11.08
N PHE A 3 -1.00 41.28 11.08
CA PHE A 3 -0.62 40.53 12.28
C PHE A 3 0.47 39.51 11.93
N LEU A 4 1.72 39.94 12.15
CA LEU A 4 2.88 39.09 12.30
C LEU A 4 2.75 38.36 13.65
N LYS A 5 2.78 37.04 13.66
CA LYS A 5 3.05 36.25 14.87
C LYS A 5 4.48 35.73 14.83
N LYS A 6 5.30 36.27 15.74
CA LYS A 6 6.69 35.93 16.01
C LYS A 6 6.79 34.51 16.61
N CYS A 7 7.62 33.64 16.02
CA CYS A 7 8.13 32.45 16.69
C CYS A 7 9.25 32.86 17.64
N ILE A 8 9.11 32.54 18.92
CA ILE A 8 10.17 32.67 19.95
C ILE A 8 10.87 31.32 20.04
N CYS A 9 12.16 31.33 19.65
CA CYS A 9 13.09 30.22 19.89
C CYS A 9 13.69 30.40 21.29
N VAL A 10 13.43 29.46 22.20
CA VAL A 10 14.11 29.41 23.50
C VAL A 10 15.31 28.47 23.39
N VAL A 11 16.51 29.04 23.47
CA VAL A 11 17.76 28.31 23.58
C VAL A 11 18.05 28.17 25.07
N MET A 12 18.06 26.93 25.58
CA MET A 12 18.54 26.63 26.93
C MET A 12 20.01 26.22 26.87
N THR A 13 20.87 27.11 27.33
CA THR A 13 22.30 26.83 27.61
C THR A 13 22.42 26.21 28.97
N LEU A 14 22.98 25.01 29.08
CA LEU A 14 23.31 24.35 30.32
C LEU A 14 24.79 24.59 30.63
N ALA A 15 25.06 25.31 31.71
CA ALA A 15 26.43 25.60 32.21
C ALA A 15 26.97 24.38 32.99
N MET A 16 28.19 23.96 32.66
CA MET A 16 28.95 22.98 33.42
C MET A 16 29.63 23.68 34.62
N ALA A 17 29.41 23.17 35.82
CA ALA A 17 30.20 23.50 36.97
C ALA A 17 31.10 22.31 37.34
N SER A 18 32.40 22.51 37.21
CA SER A 18 33.45 21.57 37.65
C SER A 18 33.70 21.81 39.14
N SER A 19 33.62 20.78 39.98
CA SER A 19 34.17 20.78 41.32
C SER A 19 35.18 19.64 41.50
N VAL A 20 36.43 20.02 41.70
CA VAL A 20 37.54 19.14 42.07
C VAL A 20 37.51 19.01 43.60
N ALA A 21 37.44 17.80 44.09
CA ALA A 21 37.71 17.50 45.51
C ALA A 21 38.83 16.46 45.58
N LEU A 22 39.96 16.89 46.14
CA LEU A 22 41.02 16.00 46.64
C LEU A 22 40.63 15.48 48.04
N THR A 23 40.76 14.17 48.26
CA THR A 23 40.96 13.62 49.61
C THR A 23 41.74 12.31 49.57
N SER A 24 42.86 12.40 50.15
CA SER A 24 43.62 11.53 51.11
C SER A 24 43.48 10.00 51.04
N TYR A 25 44.66 9.42 50.94
CA TYR A 25 45.03 8.04 51.14
C TYR A 25 44.75 7.55 52.55
N ALA A 26 44.16 6.36 52.68
CA ALA A 26 44.28 5.53 53.88
C ALA A 26 44.41 4.06 53.46
N ALA A 27 45.42 3.38 54.01
CA ALA A 27 45.83 2.02 53.66
C ALA A 27 44.98 0.96 54.39
N THR A 28 44.66 -0.08 53.66
CA THR A 28 44.36 -1.51 53.91
C THR A 28 44.00 -2.05 55.31
N PRO A 29 43.15 -3.12 55.38
CA PRO A 29 43.73 -4.46 55.32
C PRO A 29 43.01 -5.44 54.35
N ALA A 30 43.74 -6.48 53.91
CA ALA A 30 43.35 -7.53 53.04
C ALA A 30 42.18 -8.36 53.62
N ALA A 31 41.05 -8.38 52.92
CA ALA A 31 39.99 -9.34 53.17
C ALA A 31 39.97 -10.36 52.02
N ASN A 32 40.09 -11.60 52.46
CA ASN A 32 40.03 -12.83 51.67
C ASN A 32 38.75 -12.87 50.83
N THR A 33 38.83 -12.58 49.50
CA THR A 33 37.71 -12.69 48.60
C THR A 33 37.56 -14.12 48.11
N THR A 34 36.65 -14.84 48.74
CA THR A 34 36.07 -16.04 48.19
C THR A 34 35.40 -15.67 46.88
N SER A 35 36.03 -16.05 45.76
CA SER A 35 35.49 -15.88 44.41
C SER A 35 34.28 -16.81 44.28
N THR A 36 33.09 -16.27 44.55
CA THR A 36 31.84 -16.89 44.12
C THR A 36 31.72 -16.69 42.62
N SER A 37 32.18 -17.71 41.88
CA SER A 37 31.91 -17.82 40.45
C SER A 37 30.41 -17.89 40.27
N ALA A 38 29.81 -16.76 39.90
CA ALA A 38 28.43 -16.72 39.43
C ALA A 38 28.38 -17.48 38.11
N SER A 39 28.03 -18.77 38.20
CA SER A 39 27.69 -19.58 37.06
C SER A 39 26.45 -18.97 36.40
N THR A 40 26.66 -18.09 35.42
CA THR A 40 25.62 -17.69 34.50
C THR A 40 25.24 -18.93 33.68
N THR A 41 24.23 -19.66 34.15
CA THR A 41 23.57 -20.69 33.37
C THR A 41 23.06 -20.05 32.08
N ALA A 42 23.81 -20.20 31.00
CA ALA A 42 23.39 -19.77 29.68
C ALA A 42 22.05 -20.47 29.37
N LYS A 43 20.96 -19.67 29.34
CA LYS A 43 19.62 -20.16 29.02
C LYS A 43 19.70 -20.90 27.70
N LYS A 44 19.56 -22.25 27.71
CA LYS A 44 19.58 -23.09 26.52
C LYS A 44 18.56 -22.57 25.53
N THR A 45 19.02 -21.95 24.44
CA THR A 45 18.15 -21.40 23.41
C THR A 45 17.55 -22.56 22.60
N VAL A 46 16.22 -22.60 22.54
CA VAL A 46 15.50 -23.59 21.72
C VAL A 46 15.56 -23.13 20.27
N ALA A 47 16.06 -23.99 19.38
CA ALA A 47 16.10 -23.72 17.96
C ALA A 47 14.70 -23.79 17.34
N PRO A 48 14.33 -22.87 16.44
CA PRO A 48 13.02 -22.92 15.78
C PRO A 48 12.94 -24.09 14.79
N THR A 49 11.83 -24.82 14.83
CA THR A 49 11.48 -25.84 13.84
C THR A 49 10.74 -25.25 12.63
N LYS A 50 10.04 -24.10 12.85
CA LYS A 50 9.28 -23.38 11.83
C LYS A 50 9.29 -21.87 12.10
N VAL A 51 9.19 -21.08 11.03
CA VAL A 51 8.86 -19.65 11.07
C VAL A 51 7.65 -19.40 10.18
N THR A 52 6.74 -18.50 10.59
CA THR A 52 5.59 -18.07 9.84
C THR A 52 5.52 -16.53 9.82
N LEU A 53 4.80 -15.97 8.86
CA LEU A 53 4.50 -14.54 8.80
C LEU A 53 3.01 -14.31 9.04
N ASN A 54 2.67 -13.16 9.62
CA ASN A 54 1.29 -12.72 9.82
C ASN A 54 0.53 -12.45 8.51
N LYS A 55 1.24 -12.38 7.36
CA LYS A 55 0.67 -12.26 6.01
C LYS A 55 1.50 -13.06 5.02
N THR A 56 0.82 -13.74 4.09
CA THR A 56 1.44 -14.43 2.94
C THR A 56 1.42 -13.56 1.67
N SER A 57 0.54 -12.54 1.64
CA SER A 57 0.49 -11.54 0.58
C SER A 57 -0.04 -10.21 1.11
N ALA A 58 0.34 -9.11 0.45
CA ALA A 58 -0.21 -7.78 0.70
C ALA A 58 -0.09 -6.89 -0.54
N THR A 59 -1.06 -5.98 -0.72
CA THR A 59 -0.98 -4.90 -1.69
C THR A 59 -0.68 -3.58 -0.97
N LEU A 60 0.29 -2.84 -1.47
CA LEU A 60 0.71 -1.55 -0.92
C LEU A 60 0.70 -0.48 -2.01
N VAL A 61 0.25 0.69 -1.66
CA VAL A 61 0.42 1.87 -2.52
C VAL A 61 1.87 2.34 -2.43
N LYS A 62 2.46 2.74 -3.56
CA LYS A 62 3.81 3.33 -3.63
C LYS A 62 4.01 4.37 -2.51
N GLY A 63 5.12 4.27 -1.81
CA GLY A 63 5.49 5.13 -0.67
C GLY A 63 4.94 4.67 0.69
N LYS A 64 3.94 3.78 0.74
CA LYS A 64 3.39 3.25 2.00
C LYS A 64 4.25 2.12 2.56
N THR A 65 4.05 1.84 3.85
CA THR A 65 4.79 0.80 4.59
C THR A 65 3.84 -0.22 5.23
N LEU A 66 4.37 -1.42 5.47
CA LEU A 66 3.71 -2.51 6.19
C LEU A 66 4.75 -3.22 7.05
N THR A 67 4.42 -3.54 8.30
CA THR A 67 5.29 -4.38 9.14
C THR A 67 4.82 -5.83 9.08
N LEU A 68 5.71 -6.71 8.62
CA LEU A 68 5.55 -8.15 8.70
C LEU A 68 6.06 -8.64 10.06
N LYS A 69 5.27 -9.50 10.72
CA LYS A 69 5.63 -10.11 12.01
C LYS A 69 5.94 -11.58 11.79
N ALA A 70 7.14 -11.99 12.20
CA ALA A 70 7.56 -13.41 12.17
C ALA A 70 7.22 -14.06 13.51
N THR A 71 6.68 -15.28 13.45
CA THR A 71 6.37 -16.11 14.62
C THR A 71 7.11 -17.44 14.50
N LEU A 72 7.75 -17.87 15.60
CA LEU A 72 8.51 -19.12 15.67
C LEU A 72 7.69 -20.26 16.26
N THR A 73 8.03 -21.48 15.87
CA THR A 73 7.57 -22.70 16.51
C THR A 73 8.81 -23.51 16.97
N PRO A 74 8.87 -23.96 18.21
CA PRO A 74 7.95 -23.67 19.31
C PRO A 74 8.02 -22.20 19.75
N SER A 75 7.03 -21.71 20.53
CA SER A 75 6.90 -20.31 20.92
C SER A 75 8.05 -19.77 21.81
N ASN A 76 8.74 -20.67 22.51
CA ASN A 76 9.94 -20.36 23.31
C ASN A 76 11.25 -20.43 22.52
N ALA A 77 11.17 -20.67 21.19
CA ALA A 77 12.35 -20.64 20.33
C ALA A 77 12.91 -19.22 20.18
N SER A 78 14.22 -19.13 20.01
CA SER A 78 14.93 -17.86 19.79
C SER A 78 15.89 -17.98 18.62
N THR A 79 15.95 -16.94 17.79
CA THR A 79 16.84 -16.89 16.62
C THR A 79 17.06 -15.44 16.17
N LYS A 80 18.12 -15.21 15.41
CA LYS A 80 18.28 -13.99 14.63
C LYS A 80 17.52 -14.13 13.31
N PHE A 81 16.74 -13.12 12.96
CA PHE A 81 16.09 -13.03 11.65
C PHE A 81 16.97 -12.32 10.62
N THR A 82 16.99 -12.85 9.41
CA THR A 82 17.50 -12.17 8.24
C THR A 82 16.33 -11.92 7.28
N TRP A 83 16.12 -10.66 6.89
CA TRP A 83 15.10 -10.24 5.97
C TRP A 83 15.71 -9.94 4.60
N SER A 84 15.00 -10.27 3.54
CA SER A 84 15.43 -9.98 2.18
C SER A 84 14.22 -9.72 1.27
N SER A 85 14.44 -8.96 0.20
CA SER A 85 13.49 -8.74 -0.88
C SER A 85 14.05 -9.34 -2.17
N SER A 86 13.19 -9.97 -2.97
CA SER A 86 13.55 -10.48 -4.29
C SER A 86 13.81 -9.36 -5.30
N ASP A 87 13.20 -8.17 -5.06
CA ASP A 87 13.40 -6.97 -5.88
C ASP A 87 13.29 -5.71 -5.00
N LYS A 88 14.44 -5.15 -4.64
CA LYS A 88 14.53 -3.93 -3.83
C LYS A 88 14.07 -2.67 -4.57
N SER A 89 14.02 -2.69 -5.90
CA SER A 89 13.49 -1.58 -6.69
C SER A 89 11.96 -1.48 -6.56
N VAL A 90 11.28 -2.60 -6.29
CA VAL A 90 9.82 -2.68 -6.09
C VAL A 90 9.47 -2.50 -4.61
N ALA A 91 10.09 -3.27 -3.72
CA ALA A 91 9.87 -3.16 -2.28
C ALA A 91 11.14 -3.48 -1.49
N THR A 92 11.42 -2.69 -0.47
CA THR A 92 12.52 -2.94 0.48
C THR A 92 11.95 -3.47 1.81
N VAL A 93 12.80 -4.12 2.59
CA VAL A 93 12.49 -4.55 3.96
C VAL A 93 13.70 -4.27 4.85
N ASP A 94 13.46 -3.80 6.07
CA ASP A 94 14.50 -3.60 7.09
C ASP A 94 14.62 -4.81 8.06
N SER A 95 15.56 -4.72 9.00
CA SER A 95 15.82 -5.76 9.99
C SER A 95 14.66 -6.00 10.96
N SER A 96 13.71 -5.08 11.07
CA SER A 96 12.49 -5.20 11.91
C SER A 96 11.31 -5.83 11.16
N GLY A 97 11.45 -6.14 9.87
CA GLY A 97 10.37 -6.63 9.01
C GLY A 97 9.46 -5.53 8.46
N LYS A 98 9.86 -4.25 8.58
CA LYS A 98 9.12 -3.12 7.99
C LYS A 98 9.41 -3.05 6.49
N VAL A 99 8.39 -3.33 5.70
CA VAL A 99 8.40 -3.26 4.23
C VAL A 99 8.04 -1.86 3.78
N LYS A 100 8.77 -1.30 2.80
CA LYS A 100 8.46 -0.03 2.12
C LYS A 100 8.21 -0.29 0.64
N ALA A 101 7.07 0.16 0.13
CA ALA A 101 6.72 0.12 -1.29
C ALA A 101 7.47 1.23 -2.05
N VAL A 102 8.29 0.87 -3.04
CA VAL A 102 9.18 1.80 -3.78
C VAL A 102 8.64 2.11 -5.17
N LYS A 103 8.35 1.09 -5.98
CA LYS A 103 7.91 1.21 -7.38
C LYS A 103 6.84 0.18 -7.69
N LYS A 104 5.90 0.50 -8.56
CA LYS A 104 4.89 -0.45 -9.08
C LYS A 104 5.54 -1.74 -9.56
N GLY A 105 4.99 -2.88 -9.12
CA GLY A 105 5.52 -4.20 -9.44
C GLY A 105 5.19 -5.23 -8.36
N THR A 106 5.89 -6.34 -8.39
CA THR A 106 5.74 -7.43 -7.41
C THR A 106 7.10 -7.84 -6.88
N ALA A 107 7.24 -7.95 -5.56
CA ALA A 107 8.42 -8.48 -4.89
C ALA A 107 8.01 -9.52 -3.83
N THR A 108 8.88 -10.49 -3.57
CA THR A 108 8.71 -11.45 -2.48
C THR A 108 9.63 -11.06 -1.33
N ILE A 109 9.04 -10.78 -0.16
CA ILE A 109 9.79 -10.59 1.07
C ILE A 109 9.97 -11.94 1.75
N THR A 110 11.20 -12.25 2.13
CA THR A 110 11.57 -13.49 2.82
C THR A 110 12.17 -13.17 4.19
N VAL A 111 11.68 -13.83 5.23
CA VAL A 111 12.36 -13.94 6.52
C VAL A 111 13.04 -15.30 6.62
N LYS A 112 14.25 -15.32 7.17
CA LYS A 112 15.06 -16.53 7.37
C LYS A 112 15.61 -16.54 8.79
N THR A 113 15.54 -17.69 9.47
CA THR A 113 16.17 -17.95 10.77
C THR A 113 17.62 -18.37 10.59
N SER A 114 18.45 -18.33 11.66
CA SER A 114 19.85 -18.79 11.64
C SER A 114 19.99 -20.29 11.28
N ASN A 115 18.98 -21.13 11.58
CA ASN A 115 18.93 -22.53 11.16
C ASN A 115 18.15 -22.76 9.85
N ASN A 116 18.11 -21.75 8.97
CA ASN A 116 17.60 -21.82 7.59
C ASN A 116 16.09 -22.05 7.41
N LYS A 117 15.25 -21.93 8.47
CA LYS A 117 13.79 -21.92 8.29
C LYS A 117 13.38 -20.63 7.59
N LYS A 118 12.41 -20.70 6.66
CA LYS A 118 12.00 -19.54 5.85
C LYS A 118 10.49 -19.40 5.84
N ALA A 119 10.03 -18.13 5.73
CA ALA A 119 8.66 -17.79 5.38
C ALA A 119 8.67 -16.59 4.41
N THR A 120 7.66 -16.50 3.55
CA THR A 120 7.60 -15.50 2.49
C THR A 120 6.28 -14.75 2.50
N CYS A 121 6.31 -13.50 2.01
CA CYS A 121 5.14 -12.68 1.76
C CYS A 121 5.28 -12.04 0.37
N LYS A 122 4.27 -12.24 -0.51
CA LYS A 122 4.20 -11.59 -1.82
C LYS A 122 3.69 -10.17 -1.64
N ILE A 123 4.48 -9.18 -2.02
CA ILE A 123 4.10 -7.76 -2.00
C ILE A 123 3.81 -7.31 -3.41
N THR A 124 2.59 -6.80 -3.63
CA THR A 124 2.20 -6.11 -4.87
C THR A 124 2.18 -4.61 -4.60
N VAL A 125 2.98 -3.86 -5.30
CA VAL A 125 3.00 -2.38 -5.21
C VAL A 125 2.19 -1.80 -6.35
N ILE A 126 1.20 -0.97 -6.02
CA ILE A 126 0.34 -0.26 -6.96
C ILE A 126 0.55 1.26 -6.86
N THR A 127 0.12 1.99 -7.89
CA THR A 127 0.09 3.46 -7.86
C THR A 127 -1.07 3.99 -7.01
N GLN A 128 -1.05 5.29 -6.70
CA GLN A 128 -2.19 5.94 -6.04
C GLN A 128 -3.44 5.92 -6.93
N ASN A 129 -3.30 6.12 -8.25
CA ASN A 129 -4.44 6.05 -9.18
C ASN A 129 -5.08 4.67 -9.17
N GLU A 130 -4.28 3.59 -9.31
CA GLU A 130 -4.79 2.21 -9.23
C GLU A 130 -5.49 1.90 -7.89
N ALA A 131 -5.03 2.50 -6.80
CA ALA A 131 -5.71 2.34 -5.50
C ALA A 131 -7.10 3.01 -5.51
N LEU A 132 -7.21 4.20 -6.11
CA LEU A 132 -8.48 4.92 -6.25
C LEU A 132 -9.43 4.21 -7.22
N GLU A 133 -8.93 3.70 -8.35
CA GLU A 133 -9.68 2.91 -9.32
C GLU A 133 -10.26 1.64 -8.70
N ASN A 134 -9.44 0.93 -7.91
CA ASN A 134 -9.89 -0.25 -7.16
C ASN A 134 -10.96 0.10 -6.11
N GLU A 135 -10.85 1.25 -5.46
CA GLU A 135 -11.88 1.70 -4.50
C GLU A 135 -13.19 2.06 -5.22
N VAL A 136 -13.14 2.68 -6.43
CA VAL A 136 -14.33 2.90 -7.26
C VAL A 136 -15.01 1.56 -7.60
N ILE A 137 -14.25 0.56 -8.05
CA ILE A 137 -14.81 -0.77 -8.37
C ILE A 137 -15.48 -1.40 -7.15
N LYS A 138 -14.85 -1.28 -5.98
CA LYS A 138 -15.40 -1.78 -4.72
C LYS A 138 -16.71 -1.09 -4.36
N LEU A 139 -16.77 0.25 -4.46
CA LEU A 139 -17.97 1.03 -4.19
C LEU A 139 -19.11 0.71 -5.17
N VAL A 140 -18.81 0.61 -6.48
CA VAL A 140 -19.76 0.17 -7.51
C VAL A 140 -20.33 -1.21 -7.18
N ASN A 141 -19.46 -2.15 -6.83
CA ASN A 141 -19.90 -3.50 -6.47
C ASN A 141 -20.72 -3.54 -5.17
N ALA A 142 -20.47 -2.62 -4.23
CA ALA A 142 -21.31 -2.46 -3.05
C ALA A 142 -22.72 -1.96 -3.43
N GLU A 143 -22.83 -0.98 -4.34
CA GLU A 143 -24.13 -0.48 -4.84
C GLU A 143 -24.91 -1.56 -5.60
N ARG A 144 -24.22 -2.40 -6.37
CA ARG A 144 -24.82 -3.54 -7.08
C ARG A 144 -25.33 -4.61 -6.11
N THR A 145 -24.51 -5.02 -5.16
CA THR A 145 -24.91 -6.06 -4.18
C THR A 145 -26.06 -5.63 -3.27
N LYS A 146 -26.14 -4.35 -2.89
CA LYS A 146 -27.30 -3.80 -2.16
C LYS A 146 -28.63 -3.99 -2.91
N ARG A 147 -28.59 -4.18 -4.23
CA ARG A 147 -29.75 -4.36 -5.12
C ARG A 147 -29.87 -5.77 -5.70
N GLY A 148 -29.18 -6.75 -5.08
CA GLY A 148 -29.25 -8.16 -5.50
C GLY A 148 -28.52 -8.48 -6.82
N LEU A 149 -27.71 -7.53 -7.35
CA LEU A 149 -26.99 -7.73 -8.60
C LEU A 149 -25.61 -8.38 -8.35
N SER A 150 -25.17 -9.22 -9.28
CA SER A 150 -23.85 -9.81 -9.27
C SER A 150 -22.75 -8.73 -9.35
N LYS A 151 -21.64 -8.96 -8.62
CA LYS A 151 -20.45 -8.12 -8.73
C LYS A 151 -19.86 -8.17 -10.12
N LEU A 152 -19.37 -7.03 -10.58
CA LEU A 152 -18.54 -6.93 -11.77
C LEU A 152 -17.11 -7.36 -11.46
N THR A 153 -16.49 -8.11 -12.36
CA THR A 153 -15.07 -8.45 -12.30
C THR A 153 -14.24 -7.45 -13.12
N THR A 154 -12.93 -7.41 -12.85
CA THR A 154 -11.99 -6.60 -13.63
C THR A 154 -10.77 -7.43 -14.03
N ASN A 155 -10.04 -6.99 -15.05
CA ASN A 155 -8.77 -7.55 -15.46
C ASN A 155 -7.86 -6.46 -16.05
N SER A 156 -6.59 -6.81 -16.28
CA SER A 156 -5.58 -5.85 -16.76
C SER A 156 -5.93 -5.18 -18.10
N LYS A 157 -6.62 -5.90 -19.01
CA LYS A 157 -7.03 -5.34 -20.29
C LYS A 157 -8.10 -4.27 -20.13
N MET A 158 -9.12 -4.54 -19.29
CA MET A 158 -10.18 -3.57 -18.98
C MET A 158 -9.60 -2.34 -18.26
N ALA A 159 -8.70 -2.52 -17.30
CA ALA A 159 -8.01 -1.42 -16.63
C ALA A 159 -7.23 -0.56 -17.62
N SER A 160 -6.37 -1.17 -18.46
CA SER A 160 -5.57 -0.43 -19.45
C SER A 160 -6.40 0.32 -20.50
N ALA A 161 -7.52 -0.28 -20.94
CA ALA A 161 -8.45 0.38 -21.87
C ALA A 161 -9.09 1.61 -21.20
N SER A 162 -9.49 1.49 -19.94
CA SER A 162 -10.09 2.59 -19.17
C SER A 162 -9.08 3.70 -18.87
N ASP A 163 -7.83 3.37 -18.54
CA ASP A 163 -6.74 4.36 -18.34
C ASP A 163 -6.50 5.17 -19.62
N LYS A 164 -6.47 4.48 -20.79
CA LYS A 164 -6.35 5.16 -22.06
C LYS A 164 -7.50 6.12 -22.29
N ARG A 165 -8.73 5.69 -22.04
CA ARG A 165 -9.91 6.55 -22.16
C ARG A 165 -9.88 7.72 -21.18
N ALA A 166 -9.46 7.51 -19.92
CA ALA A 166 -9.32 8.58 -18.94
C ALA A 166 -8.34 9.68 -19.41
N LYS A 167 -7.23 9.26 -20.05
CA LYS A 167 -6.31 10.20 -20.69
C LYS A 167 -6.94 10.93 -21.88
N GLU A 168 -7.72 10.25 -22.72
CA GLU A 168 -8.39 10.86 -23.87
C GLU A 168 -9.43 11.90 -23.44
N ILE A 169 -10.26 11.60 -22.44
CA ILE A 169 -11.27 12.58 -21.96
C ILE A 169 -10.64 13.78 -21.24
N SER A 170 -9.39 13.70 -20.81
CA SER A 170 -8.68 14.86 -20.25
C SER A 170 -8.39 15.94 -21.28
N THR A 171 -8.39 15.59 -22.56
CA THR A 171 -8.20 16.51 -23.69
C THR A 171 -9.52 16.82 -24.40
N LYS A 172 -10.41 15.82 -24.56
CA LYS A 172 -11.74 15.98 -25.16
C LYS A 172 -12.76 15.22 -24.31
N PHE A 173 -13.52 15.93 -23.49
CA PHE A 173 -14.55 15.34 -22.62
C PHE A 173 -15.77 14.93 -23.45
N SER A 174 -15.73 13.70 -23.99
CA SER A 174 -16.75 13.18 -24.91
C SER A 174 -16.69 11.65 -24.95
N HIS A 175 -17.84 11.01 -25.24
CA HIS A 175 -17.92 9.60 -25.63
C HIS A 175 -17.33 9.31 -27.01
N THR A 176 -17.14 10.36 -27.84
CA THR A 176 -16.37 10.28 -29.08
C THR A 176 -14.91 10.51 -28.79
N ARG A 177 -14.06 9.57 -29.16
CA ARG A 177 -12.61 9.63 -28.95
C ARG A 177 -11.97 10.80 -29.74
N PRO A 178 -10.76 11.26 -29.39
CA PRO A 178 -10.05 12.29 -30.16
C PRO A 178 -9.86 11.96 -31.64
N ASN A 179 -9.78 10.67 -32.00
CA ASN A 179 -9.67 10.19 -33.38
C ASN A 179 -11.01 10.12 -34.13
N GLY A 180 -12.10 10.64 -33.57
CA GLY A 180 -13.44 10.65 -34.17
C GLY A 180 -14.23 9.35 -34.02
N LYS A 181 -13.65 8.29 -33.50
CA LYS A 181 -14.31 6.97 -33.34
C LYS A 181 -15.10 6.89 -32.02
N SER A 182 -16.01 5.91 -31.93
CA SER A 182 -16.72 5.57 -30.69
C SER A 182 -15.74 5.18 -29.57
N CYS A 183 -16.09 5.51 -28.31
CA CYS A 183 -15.33 5.11 -27.12
C CYS A 183 -15.04 3.60 -27.06
N PHE A 184 -15.97 2.77 -27.54
CA PHE A 184 -15.84 1.31 -27.51
C PHE A 184 -14.78 0.76 -28.45
N THR A 185 -14.29 1.55 -29.42
CA THR A 185 -13.17 1.11 -30.26
C THR A 185 -11.87 0.91 -29.47
N VAL A 186 -11.78 1.43 -28.25
CA VAL A 186 -10.65 1.16 -27.36
C VAL A 186 -10.53 -0.31 -27.00
N PHE A 187 -11.63 -1.05 -26.94
CA PHE A 187 -11.61 -2.48 -26.58
C PHE A 187 -10.78 -3.31 -27.56
N ALA A 188 -10.90 -3.05 -28.86
CA ALA A 188 -10.13 -3.76 -29.88
C ALA A 188 -8.61 -3.55 -29.73
N GLU A 189 -8.19 -2.36 -29.28
CA GLU A 189 -6.76 -2.04 -29.06
C GLU A 189 -6.13 -2.88 -27.95
N TYR A 190 -6.94 -3.39 -27.00
CA TYR A 190 -6.51 -4.25 -25.90
C TYR A 190 -6.95 -5.71 -26.08
N GLY A 191 -7.45 -6.08 -27.27
CA GLY A 191 -7.91 -7.44 -27.56
C GLY A 191 -9.05 -7.87 -26.63
N ILE A 192 -9.98 -6.95 -26.35
CA ILE A 192 -11.21 -7.22 -25.60
C ILE A 192 -12.33 -7.44 -26.65
N LYS A 193 -12.94 -8.63 -26.62
CA LYS A 193 -14.13 -8.89 -27.41
C LYS A 193 -15.28 -8.07 -26.87
N THR A 194 -15.88 -7.22 -27.69
CA THR A 194 -16.97 -6.35 -27.29
C THR A 194 -18.30 -7.08 -27.45
N GLY A 195 -19.01 -7.25 -26.34
CA GLY A 195 -20.41 -7.65 -26.33
C GLY A 195 -21.31 -6.43 -26.14
N TYR A 196 -22.26 -6.51 -25.20
CA TYR A 196 -23.00 -5.35 -24.74
C TYR A 196 -22.07 -4.46 -23.91
N ALA A 197 -21.92 -3.18 -24.27
CA ALA A 197 -20.93 -2.27 -23.67
C ALA A 197 -21.55 -0.98 -23.18
N GLY A 198 -20.94 -0.35 -22.19
CA GLY A 198 -21.32 0.93 -21.64
C GLY A 198 -20.09 1.76 -21.22
N GLU A 199 -20.24 3.07 -21.22
CA GLU A 199 -19.24 3.99 -20.73
C GLU A 199 -19.88 5.04 -19.81
N ASN A 200 -19.27 5.28 -18.65
CA ASN A 200 -19.50 6.46 -17.82
C ASN A 200 -18.24 7.31 -17.82
N ILE A 201 -18.37 8.61 -18.01
CA ILE A 201 -17.29 9.59 -17.90
C ILE A 201 -17.65 10.67 -16.88
N ALA A 202 -16.67 11.12 -16.12
CA ALA A 202 -16.81 12.23 -15.21
C ALA A 202 -15.48 12.95 -15.02
N TYR A 203 -15.53 14.18 -14.55
CA TYR A 203 -14.39 14.83 -13.93
C TYR A 203 -14.80 15.55 -12.65
N ASN A 204 -13.88 15.67 -11.71
CA ASN A 204 -14.01 16.43 -10.49
C ASN A 204 -12.62 16.91 -10.02
N TYR A 205 -12.60 17.60 -8.89
CA TYR A 205 -11.37 18.10 -8.24
C TYR A 205 -11.14 17.44 -6.87
N SER A 206 -11.82 16.34 -6.61
CA SER A 206 -11.68 15.54 -5.40
C SER A 206 -10.86 14.28 -5.66
N SER A 207 -9.94 13.97 -4.76
CA SER A 207 -9.19 12.70 -4.76
C SER A 207 -9.97 11.54 -4.12
N ALA A 208 -11.20 11.75 -3.67
CA ALA A 208 -11.99 10.70 -3.03
C ALA A 208 -12.80 9.92 -4.07
N ALA A 209 -12.56 8.62 -4.18
CA ALA A 209 -13.30 7.71 -5.05
C ALA A 209 -14.82 7.72 -4.80
N LYS A 210 -15.23 7.96 -3.54
CA LYS A 210 -16.63 8.07 -3.15
C LYS A 210 -17.36 9.20 -3.87
N ASP A 211 -16.70 10.33 -4.12
CA ASP A 211 -17.35 11.50 -4.69
C ASP A 211 -17.74 11.25 -6.14
N VAL A 212 -16.87 10.65 -6.95
CA VAL A 212 -17.21 10.32 -8.34
C VAL A 212 -18.27 9.23 -8.42
N VAL A 213 -18.25 8.24 -7.53
CA VAL A 213 -19.31 7.22 -7.48
C VAL A 213 -20.65 7.85 -7.10
N ASN A 214 -20.69 8.77 -6.16
CA ASN A 214 -21.90 9.51 -5.80
C ASN A 214 -22.41 10.37 -6.99
N MET A 215 -21.53 11.04 -7.73
CA MET A 215 -21.91 11.78 -8.93
C MET A 215 -22.59 10.86 -9.95
N TRP A 216 -22.01 9.70 -10.24
CA TRP A 216 -22.61 8.73 -11.17
C TRP A 216 -23.92 8.13 -10.65
N MET A 217 -24.00 7.78 -9.38
CA MET A 217 -25.23 7.23 -8.79
C MET A 217 -26.38 8.23 -8.71
N ASN A 218 -26.09 9.53 -8.63
CA ASN A 218 -27.10 10.60 -8.65
C ASN A 218 -27.56 10.97 -10.09
N SER A 219 -26.85 10.52 -11.12
CA SER A 219 -27.23 10.70 -12.53
C SER A 219 -27.90 9.44 -13.07
N LYS A 220 -29.15 9.57 -13.56
CA LYS A 220 -29.93 8.41 -14.03
C LYS A 220 -29.21 7.57 -15.06
N GLY A 221 -28.64 8.18 -16.12
CA GLY A 221 -27.97 7.45 -17.19
C GLY A 221 -26.71 6.71 -16.71
N HIS A 222 -25.89 7.36 -15.88
CA HIS A 222 -24.71 6.72 -15.30
C HIS A 222 -25.06 5.59 -14.33
N ARG A 223 -26.08 5.81 -13.49
CA ARG A 223 -26.60 4.80 -12.55
C ARG A 223 -27.17 3.59 -13.27
N ASP A 224 -27.87 3.81 -14.37
CA ASP A 224 -28.43 2.71 -15.19
C ASP A 224 -27.31 1.81 -15.75
N ASN A 225 -26.16 2.38 -16.16
CA ASN A 225 -24.98 1.60 -16.53
C ASN A 225 -24.41 0.82 -15.34
N ILE A 226 -24.22 1.46 -14.19
CA ILE A 226 -23.68 0.81 -12.98
C ILE A 226 -24.55 -0.37 -12.55
N LEU A 227 -25.87 -0.25 -12.65
CA LEU A 227 -26.85 -1.24 -12.18
C LEU A 227 -27.34 -2.19 -13.28
N ASN A 228 -26.78 -2.10 -14.49
CA ASN A 228 -27.20 -2.97 -15.58
C ASN A 228 -26.80 -4.44 -15.32
N PRO A 229 -27.78 -5.38 -15.30
CA PRO A 229 -27.50 -6.79 -15.03
C PRO A 229 -26.75 -7.51 -16.16
N LYS A 230 -26.76 -6.94 -17.39
CA LYS A 230 -26.08 -7.53 -18.55
C LYS A 230 -24.56 -7.44 -18.45
N PHE A 231 -24.02 -6.45 -17.73
CA PHE A 231 -22.59 -6.30 -17.57
C PHE A 231 -22.01 -7.35 -16.62
N LYS A 232 -20.83 -7.87 -16.99
CA LYS A 232 -20.04 -8.85 -16.24
C LYS A 232 -18.69 -8.27 -15.80
N THR A 233 -18.14 -7.35 -16.58
CA THR A 233 -16.83 -6.77 -16.32
C THR A 233 -16.89 -5.25 -16.28
N ILE A 234 -15.97 -4.67 -15.51
CA ILE A 234 -15.76 -3.24 -15.39
C ILE A 234 -14.25 -2.93 -15.49
N GLY A 235 -13.90 -1.89 -16.22
CA GLY A 235 -12.63 -1.19 -16.10
C GLY A 235 -12.89 0.20 -15.51
N VAL A 236 -12.02 0.64 -14.63
CA VAL A 236 -12.02 2.02 -14.14
C VAL A 236 -10.68 2.62 -14.50
N GLY A 237 -10.67 3.82 -15.05
CA GLY A 237 -9.46 4.56 -15.38
C GLY A 237 -9.49 5.94 -14.75
N LEU A 238 -8.32 6.40 -14.32
CA LEU A 238 -8.10 7.71 -13.73
C LEU A 238 -6.91 8.40 -14.36
N TYR A 239 -7.12 9.59 -14.90
CA TYR A 239 -6.05 10.46 -15.33
C TYR A 239 -6.15 11.84 -14.65
N VAL A 240 -5.12 12.18 -13.86
CA VAL A 240 -5.07 13.47 -13.16
C VAL A 240 -4.26 14.45 -13.99
N LYS A 241 -4.85 15.60 -14.30
CA LYS A 241 -4.22 16.71 -15.04
C LYS A 241 -4.63 18.04 -14.40
N ASP A 242 -3.68 18.85 -14.03
CA ASP A 242 -3.88 20.19 -13.48
C ASP A 242 -4.89 20.20 -12.31
N GLY A 243 -4.77 19.26 -11.39
CA GLY A 243 -5.66 19.05 -10.24
C GLY A 243 -7.04 18.45 -10.60
N ARG A 244 -7.37 18.30 -11.88
CA ARG A 244 -8.61 17.68 -12.34
C ARG A 244 -8.46 16.18 -12.48
N TYR A 245 -9.33 15.43 -11.81
CA TYR A 245 -9.43 13.97 -11.85
C TYR A 245 -10.42 13.58 -12.96
N ASN A 246 -9.94 13.00 -14.04
CA ASN A 246 -10.72 12.55 -15.18
C ASN A 246 -10.96 11.06 -15.04
N TRP A 247 -12.22 10.67 -14.86
CA TRP A 247 -12.64 9.32 -14.52
C TRP A 247 -13.41 8.66 -15.67
N VAL A 248 -13.14 7.40 -15.90
CA VAL A 248 -13.87 6.57 -16.85
C VAL A 248 -14.26 5.24 -16.19
N GLN A 249 -15.49 4.80 -16.45
CA GLN A 249 -15.90 3.42 -16.27
C GLN A 249 -16.23 2.85 -17.65
N LEU A 250 -15.60 1.73 -18.01
CA LEU A 250 -15.97 0.92 -19.15
C LEU A 250 -16.61 -0.36 -18.66
N PHE A 251 -17.76 -0.69 -19.21
CA PHE A 251 -18.52 -1.91 -18.88
C PHE A 251 -18.58 -2.83 -20.12
N ASN A 252 -18.56 -4.15 -19.88
CA ASN A 252 -18.72 -5.15 -20.94
C ASN A 252 -19.43 -6.41 -20.41
N SER A 253 -20.19 -7.11 -21.27
CA SER A 253 -20.89 -8.37 -20.96
C SER A 253 -19.99 -9.60 -21.10
#